data_9ce6d25bff03748b016969c9f7df9aa8
#
_entry.id   9ce6d25bff03748b016969c9f7df9aa8
#
_cell.length_a   1.000
_cell.length_b   1.000
_cell.length_c   1.000
_cell.angle_alpha   90.00
_cell.angle_beta   90.00
_cell.angle_gamma   90.00
#
_symmetry.space_group_name_H-M   'P 1'
#
loop_
_entity.id
_entity.type
_entity.pdbx_description
1 polymer ?
#
loop_
_entity_poly.entity_id
_entity_poly.type
_entity_poly.pdbx_seq_one_letter_code
_entity_poly.pdbx_strand_id
1 'polypeptide(L)'
;LHFKVPLIQQVTKISKAITGMQIGYTTDPERAEGASMENPVSIEKESLMITNDFNLINVDFYVEYMVTDPIQAVRHRNVYESIIKNLAQSYIRDTVGLYNVDDVITTGKTQIQERVKEQLTNRLVEENIGYGIYNVSIQDSGMPREDVSNAFKAVEDAIFSAASFSSAESREWRRPLIRRKNTSRKTSPRPMQRPISSYRRRRPISSRGSTRPTDRWHVLRIHTLSM
;
A
#
# COMPACT_ATOMS: atom_id res chain seq x y z
N LEU A 1 -6.77 -54.03 13.11
CA LEU A 1 -5.39 -54.49 13.24
C LEU A 1 -5.00 -55.13 11.91
N HIS A 2 -4.03 -54.54 11.17
CA HIS A 2 -3.47 -55.18 9.98
C HIS A 2 -2.08 -55.70 10.29
N PHE A 3 -1.84 -56.97 9.94
CA PHE A 3 -0.52 -57.54 10.01
C PHE A 3 0.33 -57.09 8.85
N LYS A 4 1.51 -56.55 9.09
CA LYS A 4 2.48 -56.18 8.08
C LYS A 4 3.39 -57.34 7.77
N VAL A 5 3.45 -57.75 6.49
CA VAL A 5 4.43 -58.73 6.00
C VAL A 5 5.72 -57.97 5.66
N PRO A 6 6.82 -58.20 6.47
CA PRO A 6 7.98 -57.30 6.46
C PRO A 6 8.74 -57.21 5.13
N LEU A 7 8.60 -58.14 4.21
CA LEU A 7 9.30 -58.17 2.91
C LEU A 7 8.47 -57.63 1.74
N ILE A 8 7.13 -57.55 1.90
CA ILE A 8 6.22 -57.24 0.80
C ILE A 8 5.51 -55.89 1.01
N GLN A 9 5.37 -55.43 2.26
CA GLN A 9 4.58 -54.23 2.58
C GLN A 9 5.44 -53.13 3.18
N GLN A 10 5.40 -51.97 2.56
CA GLN A 10 5.98 -50.73 3.10
C GLN A 10 4.88 -49.92 3.78
N VAL A 11 5.12 -49.50 5.02
CA VAL A 11 4.22 -48.62 5.75
C VAL A 11 4.82 -47.22 5.79
N THR A 12 4.12 -46.27 5.21
CA THR A 12 4.47 -44.84 5.27
C THR A 12 3.58 -44.15 6.31
N LYS A 13 4.18 -43.51 7.30
CA LYS A 13 3.47 -42.68 8.28
C LYS A 13 3.33 -41.28 7.74
N ILE A 14 2.12 -40.71 7.79
CA ILE A 14 1.84 -39.34 7.39
C ILE A 14 1.30 -38.61 8.61
N SER A 15 1.86 -37.45 8.88
CA SER A 15 1.33 -36.55 9.90
C SER A 15 0.10 -35.82 9.35
N LYS A 16 -0.97 -35.77 10.17
CA LYS A 16 -2.15 -34.93 9.90
C LYS A 16 -2.06 -33.56 10.61
N ALA A 17 -0.91 -33.25 11.19
CA ALA A 17 -0.71 -31.97 11.82
C ALA A 17 -0.82 -30.83 10.80
N ILE A 18 -1.31 -29.68 11.26
CA ILE A 18 -1.30 -28.46 10.47
C ILE A 18 0.14 -28.00 10.32
N THR A 19 0.55 -27.74 9.11
CA THR A 19 1.89 -27.26 8.75
C THR A 19 1.77 -25.88 8.17
N GLY A 20 2.66 -24.98 8.52
CA GLY A 20 2.68 -23.61 8.02
C GLY A 20 3.77 -23.39 6.97
N MET A 21 3.48 -22.49 6.03
CA MET A 21 4.39 -22.06 4.98
C MET A 21 4.45 -20.53 4.95
N GLN A 22 5.66 -19.98 4.92
CA GLN A 22 5.94 -18.55 4.82
C GLN A 22 6.05 -18.15 3.35
N ILE A 23 5.36 -17.06 2.97
CA ILE A 23 5.38 -16.49 1.62
C ILE A 23 5.63 -14.98 1.75
N GLY A 24 6.68 -14.48 1.11
CA GLY A 24 7.09 -13.09 1.18
C GLY A 24 8.16 -12.82 2.23
N TYR A 25 8.29 -13.67 3.23
CA TYR A 25 9.29 -13.53 4.27
C TYR A 25 9.86 -14.89 4.69
N THR A 26 10.91 -14.87 5.49
CA THR A 26 11.48 -16.06 6.11
C THR A 26 11.99 -15.77 7.52
N THR A 27 11.86 -16.74 8.38
CA THR A 27 12.49 -16.75 9.71
C THR A 27 13.71 -17.70 9.75
N ASP A 28 14.02 -18.32 8.61
CA ASP A 28 15.09 -19.30 8.48
C ASP A 28 16.42 -18.60 8.09
N PRO A 29 17.46 -18.65 8.93
CA PRO A 29 18.75 -18.05 8.65
C PRO A 29 19.47 -18.68 7.46
N GLU A 30 19.13 -19.90 7.03
CA GLU A 30 19.68 -20.51 5.83
C GLU A 30 19.12 -19.88 4.54
N ARG A 31 17.93 -19.30 4.59
CA ARG A 31 17.25 -18.67 3.46
C ARG A 31 17.55 -17.18 3.34
N ALA A 32 17.78 -16.50 4.47
CA ALA A 32 18.18 -15.09 4.49
C ALA A 32 19.06 -14.81 5.71
N GLU A 33 20.18 -14.14 5.48
CA GLU A 33 21.13 -13.77 6.54
C GLU A 33 20.46 -12.85 7.55
N GLY A 34 20.59 -13.17 8.83
CA GLY A 34 19.97 -12.42 9.92
C GLY A 34 18.50 -12.73 10.19
N ALA A 35 17.88 -13.63 9.42
CA ALA A 35 16.51 -14.08 9.68
C ALA A 35 16.43 -14.90 10.97
N SER A 36 15.41 -14.64 11.79
CA SER A 36 15.10 -15.39 13.01
C SER A 36 13.61 -15.27 13.31
N MET A 37 13.12 -16.06 14.30
CA MET A 37 11.73 -15.95 14.77
C MET A 37 11.41 -14.56 15.33
N GLU A 38 12.40 -13.88 15.92
CA GLU A 38 12.25 -12.53 16.47
C GLU A 38 12.44 -11.43 15.42
N ASN A 39 13.17 -11.75 14.34
CA ASN A 39 13.46 -10.80 13.26
C ASN A 39 13.25 -11.47 11.90
N PRO A 40 12.00 -11.56 11.41
CA PRO A 40 11.71 -12.09 10.08
C PRO A 40 12.28 -11.16 9.01
N VAL A 41 12.86 -11.75 7.95
CA VAL A 41 13.42 -11.01 6.81
C VAL A 41 12.51 -11.17 5.61
N SER A 42 12.08 -10.05 5.02
CA SER A 42 11.25 -10.05 3.83
C SER A 42 12.05 -10.46 2.59
N ILE A 43 11.44 -11.28 1.75
CA ILE A 43 11.99 -11.74 0.47
C ILE A 43 11.29 -10.94 -0.64
N GLU A 44 11.91 -9.85 -1.11
CA GLU A 44 11.32 -8.92 -2.08
C GLU A 44 10.74 -9.61 -3.33
N LYS A 45 11.37 -10.66 -3.82
CA LYS A 45 10.88 -11.42 -5.00
C LYS A 45 9.52 -12.08 -4.75
N GLU A 46 9.21 -12.40 -3.50
CA GLU A 46 7.98 -13.06 -3.08
C GLU A 46 6.95 -12.06 -2.55
N SER A 47 7.39 -11.04 -1.79
CA SER A 47 6.53 -10.07 -1.10
C SER A 47 6.09 -8.90 -1.97
N LEU A 48 6.92 -8.49 -2.95
CA LEU A 48 6.63 -7.31 -3.76
C LEU A 48 5.48 -7.56 -4.74
N MET A 49 4.46 -6.72 -4.67
CA MET A 49 3.24 -6.80 -5.46
C MET A 49 2.79 -5.42 -5.95
N ILE A 50 1.91 -5.42 -6.96
CA ILE A 50 1.30 -4.20 -7.50
C ILE A 50 -0.19 -4.24 -7.17
N THR A 51 -0.71 -3.15 -6.63
CA THR A 51 -2.13 -2.95 -6.32
C THR A 51 -2.91 -2.41 -7.52
N ASN A 52 -4.25 -2.39 -7.44
CA ASN A 52 -5.11 -1.88 -8.50
C ASN A 52 -4.84 -0.41 -8.88
N ASP A 53 -4.39 0.39 -7.93
CA ASP A 53 -4.01 1.80 -8.09
C ASP A 53 -2.54 2.01 -8.48
N PHE A 54 -1.88 0.94 -9.00
CA PHE A 54 -0.49 0.92 -9.47
C PHE A 54 0.57 1.29 -8.42
N ASN A 55 0.27 1.11 -7.15
CA ASN A 55 1.24 1.26 -6.08
C ASN A 55 2.01 -0.05 -5.85
N LEU A 56 3.26 0.06 -5.45
CA LEU A 56 4.08 -1.07 -5.02
C LEU A 56 3.91 -1.28 -3.53
N ILE A 57 3.66 -2.53 -3.14
CA ILE A 57 3.46 -2.94 -1.75
C ILE A 57 4.19 -4.24 -1.47
N ASN A 58 4.75 -4.38 -0.28
CA ASN A 58 5.21 -5.65 0.26
C ASN A 58 4.11 -6.24 1.11
N VAL A 59 3.74 -7.49 0.83
CA VAL A 59 2.76 -8.22 1.62
C VAL A 59 3.29 -9.60 1.94
N ASP A 60 3.34 -9.91 3.23
CA ASP A 60 3.84 -11.15 3.78
C ASP A 60 2.66 -12.02 4.23
N PHE A 61 2.65 -13.27 3.76
CA PHE A 61 1.58 -14.22 4.02
C PHE A 61 2.09 -15.45 4.76
N TYR A 62 1.22 -16.00 5.59
CA TYR A 62 1.40 -17.29 6.22
C TYR A 62 0.24 -18.20 5.84
N VAL A 63 0.57 -19.32 5.18
CA VAL A 63 -0.41 -20.29 4.67
C VAL A 63 -0.31 -21.56 5.50
N GLU A 64 -1.41 -21.96 6.13
CA GLU A 64 -1.52 -23.17 6.91
C GLU A 64 -2.27 -24.23 6.09
N TYR A 65 -1.70 -25.41 6.00
CA TYR A 65 -2.25 -26.52 5.24
C TYR A 65 -2.16 -27.83 6.02
N MET A 66 -2.98 -28.79 5.66
CA MET A 66 -2.99 -30.12 6.27
C MET A 66 -3.28 -31.21 5.26
N VAL A 67 -2.95 -32.45 5.60
CA VAL A 67 -3.27 -33.60 4.74
C VAL A 67 -4.75 -33.94 4.84
N THR A 68 -5.45 -33.90 3.70
CA THR A 68 -6.86 -34.26 3.53
C THR A 68 -7.00 -35.70 3.05
N ASP A 69 -6.30 -36.04 1.97
CA ASP A 69 -6.24 -37.42 1.42
C ASP A 69 -4.81 -37.98 1.55
N PRO A 70 -4.58 -38.94 2.46
CA PRO A 70 -3.27 -39.54 2.65
C PRO A 70 -2.70 -40.24 1.45
N ILE A 71 -3.57 -40.83 0.59
CA ILE A 71 -3.11 -41.62 -0.59
C ILE A 71 -2.52 -40.66 -1.62
N GLN A 72 -3.22 -39.58 -1.91
CA GLN A 72 -2.73 -38.59 -2.86
C GLN A 72 -1.53 -37.80 -2.29
N ALA A 73 -1.53 -37.50 -1.01
CA ALA A 73 -0.42 -36.82 -0.34
C ALA A 73 0.90 -37.63 -0.44
N VAL A 74 0.85 -38.97 -0.36
CA VAL A 74 2.05 -39.80 -0.59
C VAL A 74 2.57 -39.70 -1.99
N ARG A 75 1.68 -39.66 -2.98
CA ARG A 75 2.07 -39.55 -4.40
C ARG A 75 2.77 -38.24 -4.70
N HIS A 76 2.32 -37.13 -4.09
CA HIS A 76 2.83 -35.77 -4.31
C HIS A 76 3.89 -35.35 -3.29
N ARG A 77 4.34 -36.23 -2.38
CA ARG A 77 5.19 -35.94 -1.22
C ARG A 77 6.43 -35.09 -1.53
N ASN A 78 7.01 -35.22 -2.71
CA ASN A 78 8.24 -34.52 -3.06
C ASN A 78 8.02 -33.16 -3.72
N VAL A 79 6.79 -32.84 -4.14
CA VAL A 79 6.49 -31.66 -4.96
C VAL A 79 5.39 -30.77 -4.38
N TYR A 80 4.65 -31.25 -3.38
CA TYR A 80 3.47 -30.54 -2.86
C TYR A 80 3.80 -29.13 -2.33
N GLU A 81 4.91 -28.96 -1.63
CA GLU A 81 5.32 -27.65 -1.11
C GLU A 81 5.53 -26.64 -2.22
N SER A 82 6.25 -27.02 -3.28
CA SER A 82 6.47 -26.15 -4.42
C SER A 82 5.17 -25.81 -5.14
N ILE A 83 4.27 -26.79 -5.27
CA ILE A 83 2.96 -26.59 -5.91
C ILE A 83 2.12 -25.61 -5.08
N ILE A 84 1.95 -25.86 -3.79
CA ILE A 84 1.17 -25.00 -2.89
C ILE A 84 1.76 -23.60 -2.87
N LYS A 85 3.09 -23.45 -2.76
CA LYS A 85 3.77 -22.18 -2.74
C LYS A 85 3.53 -21.37 -4.02
N ASN A 86 3.72 -22.00 -5.18
CA ASN A 86 3.56 -21.31 -6.47
C ASN A 86 2.11 -20.91 -6.72
N LEU A 87 1.15 -21.78 -6.40
CA LEU A 87 -0.27 -21.47 -6.51
C LEU A 87 -0.67 -20.34 -5.56
N ALA A 88 -0.19 -20.41 -4.31
CA ALA A 88 -0.46 -19.37 -3.33
C ALA A 88 0.10 -18.01 -3.77
N GLN A 89 1.34 -17.96 -4.24
CA GLN A 89 1.93 -16.72 -4.76
C GLN A 89 1.15 -16.16 -5.96
N SER A 90 0.66 -17.00 -6.85
CA SER A 90 -0.14 -16.57 -7.99
C SER A 90 -1.46 -15.96 -7.52
N TYR A 91 -2.24 -16.67 -6.71
CA TYR A 91 -3.54 -16.19 -6.25
C TYR A 91 -3.46 -14.99 -5.31
N ILE A 92 -2.39 -14.91 -4.51
CA ILE A 92 -2.12 -13.74 -3.68
C ILE A 92 -1.92 -12.50 -4.55
N ARG A 93 -1.03 -12.59 -5.57
CA ARG A 93 -0.78 -11.47 -6.49
C ARG A 93 -2.02 -11.07 -7.29
N ASP A 94 -2.75 -12.06 -7.79
CA ASP A 94 -3.98 -11.82 -8.54
C ASP A 94 -5.04 -11.13 -7.65
N THR A 95 -5.15 -11.55 -6.39
CA THR A 95 -6.12 -10.98 -5.46
C THR A 95 -5.71 -9.59 -5.01
N VAL A 96 -4.46 -9.38 -4.59
CA VAL A 96 -3.94 -8.06 -4.17
C VAL A 96 -4.05 -7.04 -5.30
N GLY A 97 -3.81 -7.45 -6.55
CA GLY A 97 -3.97 -6.61 -7.74
C GLY A 97 -5.41 -6.11 -8.00
N LEU A 98 -6.40 -6.62 -7.30
CA LEU A 98 -7.80 -6.15 -7.39
C LEU A 98 -8.15 -5.08 -6.35
N TYR A 99 -7.31 -4.87 -5.34
CA TYR A 99 -7.54 -3.95 -4.23
C TYR A 99 -6.61 -2.74 -4.32
N ASN A 100 -7.07 -1.61 -3.77
CA ASN A 100 -6.22 -0.43 -3.62
C ASN A 100 -5.26 -0.61 -2.44
N VAL A 101 -4.16 0.15 -2.42
CA VAL A 101 -3.14 0.06 -1.38
C VAL A 101 -3.73 0.24 0.03
N ASP A 102 -4.64 1.19 0.21
CA ASP A 102 -5.29 1.47 1.50
C ASP A 102 -6.09 0.27 2.00
N ASP A 103 -6.83 -0.40 1.11
CA ASP A 103 -7.62 -1.59 1.45
C ASP A 103 -6.70 -2.75 1.86
N VAL A 104 -5.58 -2.94 1.17
CA VAL A 104 -4.60 -4.00 1.50
C VAL A 104 -3.95 -3.77 2.86
N ILE A 105 -3.66 -2.51 3.21
CA ILE A 105 -3.01 -2.18 4.48
C ILE A 105 -4.00 -2.21 5.65
N THR A 106 -5.28 -1.86 5.41
CA THR A 106 -6.26 -1.62 6.48
C THR A 106 -7.42 -2.62 6.48
N THR A 107 -8.50 -2.27 5.80
CA THR A 107 -9.82 -2.91 5.94
C THR A 107 -10.00 -4.15 5.08
N GLY A 108 -9.28 -4.25 3.97
CA GLY A 108 -9.44 -5.34 3.00
C GLY A 108 -8.74 -6.65 3.37
N LYS A 109 -7.91 -6.66 4.41
CA LYS A 109 -7.11 -7.85 4.79
C LYS A 109 -7.93 -9.12 4.91
N THR A 110 -9.03 -9.07 5.63
CA THR A 110 -9.90 -10.25 5.85
C THR A 110 -10.48 -10.77 4.54
N GLN A 111 -10.95 -9.85 3.67
CA GLN A 111 -11.54 -10.23 2.39
C GLN A 111 -10.50 -10.84 1.46
N ILE A 112 -9.27 -10.30 1.45
CA ILE A 112 -8.15 -10.83 0.67
C ILE A 112 -7.80 -12.24 1.16
N GLN A 113 -7.67 -12.44 2.48
CA GLN A 113 -7.37 -13.74 3.08
C GLN A 113 -8.43 -14.80 2.73
N GLU A 114 -9.71 -14.47 2.86
CA GLU A 114 -10.82 -15.39 2.54
C GLU A 114 -10.84 -15.74 1.06
N ARG A 115 -10.68 -14.76 0.18
CA ARG A 115 -10.67 -14.98 -1.27
C ARG A 115 -9.49 -15.83 -1.72
N VAL A 116 -8.28 -15.57 -1.22
CA VAL A 116 -7.11 -16.38 -1.51
C VAL A 116 -7.29 -17.80 -0.99
N LYS A 117 -7.81 -17.98 0.22
CA LYS A 117 -8.11 -19.28 0.82
C LYS A 117 -9.09 -20.07 -0.05
N GLU A 118 -10.18 -19.46 -0.50
CA GLU A 118 -11.18 -20.09 -1.36
C GLU A 118 -10.58 -20.53 -2.69
N GLN A 119 -9.87 -19.66 -3.38
CA GLN A 119 -9.23 -19.96 -4.66
C GLN A 119 -8.21 -21.08 -4.54
N LEU A 120 -7.35 -21.05 -3.50
CA LEU A 120 -6.39 -22.11 -3.22
C LEU A 120 -7.08 -23.45 -2.93
N THR A 121 -8.11 -23.42 -2.08
CA THR A 121 -8.83 -24.66 -1.71
C THR A 121 -9.47 -25.30 -2.93
N ASN A 122 -10.16 -24.52 -3.76
CA ASN A 122 -10.79 -25.00 -4.98
C ASN A 122 -9.76 -25.62 -5.93
N ARG A 123 -8.62 -24.93 -6.12
CA ARG A 123 -7.57 -25.43 -7.01
C ARG A 123 -6.89 -26.70 -6.51
N LEU A 124 -6.61 -26.81 -5.22
CA LEU A 124 -6.02 -28.01 -4.64
C LEU A 124 -6.94 -29.22 -4.72
N VAL A 125 -8.25 -28.99 -4.64
CA VAL A 125 -9.28 -30.05 -4.83
C VAL A 125 -9.32 -30.48 -6.30
N GLU A 126 -9.33 -29.56 -7.26
CA GLU A 126 -9.30 -29.86 -8.70
C GLU A 126 -8.07 -30.67 -9.09
N GLU A 127 -6.90 -30.28 -8.61
CA GLU A 127 -5.63 -30.99 -8.89
C GLU A 127 -5.47 -32.32 -8.10
N ASN A 128 -6.36 -32.59 -7.15
CA ASN A 128 -6.37 -33.78 -6.32
C ASN A 128 -5.00 -34.07 -5.67
N ILE A 129 -4.37 -33.06 -5.10
CA ILE A 129 -3.01 -33.15 -4.53
C ILE A 129 -3.01 -33.89 -3.18
N GLY A 130 -4.17 -33.92 -2.50
CA GLY A 130 -4.35 -34.60 -1.20
C GLY A 130 -4.02 -33.69 0.00
N TYR A 131 -3.79 -32.40 -0.23
CA TYR A 131 -3.62 -31.37 0.79
C TYR A 131 -4.77 -30.36 0.71
N GLY A 132 -5.19 -29.84 1.86
CA GLY A 132 -6.20 -28.79 1.96
C GLY A 132 -5.67 -27.59 2.75
N ILE A 133 -6.14 -26.41 2.41
CA ILE A 133 -5.79 -25.18 3.11
C ILE A 133 -6.62 -25.08 4.39
N TYR A 134 -5.93 -24.92 5.51
CA TYR A 134 -6.57 -24.69 6.80
C TYR A 134 -6.84 -23.20 7.02
N ASN A 135 -5.81 -22.36 6.83
CA ASN A 135 -5.93 -20.92 7.00
C ASN A 135 -4.94 -20.17 6.09
N VAL A 136 -5.28 -18.91 5.78
CA VAL A 136 -4.40 -17.97 5.10
C VAL A 136 -4.44 -16.67 5.90
N SER A 137 -3.28 -16.18 6.32
CA SER A 137 -3.18 -14.94 7.10
C SER A 137 -2.13 -14.01 6.53
N ILE A 138 -2.43 -12.70 6.52
CA ILE A 138 -1.47 -11.65 6.23
C ILE A 138 -0.70 -11.35 7.52
N GLN A 139 0.62 -11.48 7.48
CA GLN A 139 1.49 -11.22 8.63
C GLN A 139 1.89 -9.76 8.67
N ASP A 140 2.37 -9.25 7.54
CA ASP A 140 2.70 -7.84 7.40
C ASP A 140 2.27 -7.31 6.03
N SER A 141 1.98 -6.01 5.98
CA SER A 141 1.67 -5.31 4.73
C SER A 141 2.14 -3.87 4.84
N GLY A 142 3.04 -3.46 3.98
CA GLY A 142 3.64 -2.14 4.01
C GLY A 142 4.28 -1.73 2.69
N MET A 143 4.68 -0.49 2.60
CA MET A 143 5.36 0.01 1.41
C MET A 143 6.81 -0.48 1.39
N PRO A 144 7.34 -0.83 0.21
CA PRO A 144 8.64 -1.52 0.08
C PRO A 144 9.85 -0.68 0.47
N ARG A 145 9.72 0.65 0.49
CA ARG A 145 10.81 1.59 0.81
C ARG A 145 10.31 2.72 1.68
N GLU A 146 11.12 3.11 2.68
CA GLU A 146 10.79 4.24 3.57
C GLU A 146 10.57 5.55 2.81
N ASP A 147 11.34 5.79 1.75
CA ASP A 147 11.19 6.98 0.91
C ASP A 147 9.80 7.05 0.25
N VAL A 148 9.30 5.90 -0.25
CA VAL A 148 7.97 5.79 -0.86
C VAL A 148 6.89 5.93 0.21
N SER A 149 7.08 5.31 1.37
CA SER A 149 6.16 5.43 2.52
C SER A 149 6.06 6.88 3.01
N ASN A 150 7.19 7.58 3.10
CA ASN A 150 7.23 8.98 3.52
C ASN A 150 6.60 9.91 2.48
N ALA A 151 6.83 9.65 1.19
CA ALA A 151 6.18 10.41 0.10
C ALA A 151 4.65 10.21 0.11
N PHE A 152 4.18 8.98 0.33
CA PHE A 152 2.75 8.68 0.42
C PHE A 152 2.11 9.38 1.62
N LYS A 153 2.71 9.30 2.82
CA LYS A 153 2.25 10.03 4.01
C LYS A 153 2.20 11.54 3.78
N ALA A 154 3.19 12.11 3.08
CA ALA A 154 3.20 13.53 2.76
C ALA A 154 2.03 13.93 1.84
N VAL A 155 1.64 13.06 0.90
CA VAL A 155 0.47 13.28 0.05
C VAL A 155 -0.83 13.18 0.85
N GLU A 156 -0.98 12.18 1.71
CA GLU A 156 -2.14 12.06 2.60
C GLU A 156 -2.28 13.28 3.53
N ASP A 157 -1.19 13.71 4.15
CA ASP A 157 -1.16 14.91 4.99
C ASP A 157 -1.54 16.16 4.20
N ALA A 158 -1.09 16.29 2.95
CA ALA A 158 -1.45 17.40 2.07
C ALA A 158 -2.95 17.37 1.71
N ILE A 159 -3.51 16.21 1.40
CA ILE A 159 -4.95 16.03 1.13
C ILE A 159 -5.77 16.37 2.37
N PHE A 160 -5.37 15.87 3.54
CA PHE A 160 -6.05 16.16 4.80
C PHE A 160 -5.99 17.63 5.16
N SER A 161 -4.84 18.28 4.99
CA SER A 161 -4.70 19.71 5.22
C SER A 161 -5.56 20.54 4.25
N ALA A 162 -5.57 20.20 2.95
CA ALA A 162 -6.42 20.85 1.96
C ALA A 162 -7.92 20.71 2.30
N ALA A 163 -8.37 19.53 2.72
CA ALA A 163 -9.73 19.28 3.15
C ALA A 163 -10.10 20.09 4.42
N SER A 164 -9.15 20.22 5.36
CA SER A 164 -9.34 21.01 6.58
C SER A 164 -9.42 22.52 6.28
N PHE A 165 -8.62 23.04 5.35
CA PHE A 165 -8.70 24.44 4.88
C PHE A 165 -10.05 24.73 4.21
N SER A 166 -10.53 23.88 3.34
CA SER A 166 -11.84 24.08 2.68
C SER A 166 -13.00 24.10 3.68
N SER A 167 -12.93 23.31 4.74
CA SER A 167 -13.93 23.29 5.80
C SER A 167 -13.85 24.51 6.74
N ALA A 168 -12.66 25.05 6.98
CA ALA A 168 -12.45 26.27 7.78
C ALA A 168 -12.92 27.52 7.01
N GLU A 169 -12.61 27.61 5.72
CA GLU A 169 -13.02 28.73 4.87
C GLU A 169 -14.54 28.80 4.72
N SER A 170 -15.21 27.65 4.58
CA SER A 170 -16.68 27.58 4.52
C SER A 170 -17.37 28.06 5.82
N ARG A 171 -16.67 28.03 6.96
CA ARG A 171 -17.17 28.57 8.25
C ARG A 171 -16.96 30.08 8.37
N GLU A 172 -15.92 30.62 7.76
CA GLU A 172 -15.58 32.03 7.84
C GLU A 172 -16.49 32.91 6.97
N TRP A 173 -16.92 32.41 5.80
CA TRP A 173 -17.88 33.10 4.93
C TRP A 173 -19.29 33.21 5.53
N ARG A 174 -19.64 32.42 6.53
CA ARG A 174 -20.93 32.49 7.23
C ARG A 174 -20.98 33.55 8.33
N ARG A 175 -19.87 34.08 8.81
CA ARG A 175 -19.81 35.05 9.92
C ARG A 175 -20.09 36.51 9.55
N PRO A 176 -19.85 37.04 8.35
CA PRO A 176 -20.03 38.46 8.10
C PRO A 176 -21.46 38.92 7.91
N LEU A 177 -22.40 38.04 7.58
CA LEU A 177 -23.76 38.47 7.23
C LEU A 177 -24.66 38.84 8.44
N ILE A 178 -24.34 38.37 9.62
CA ILE A 178 -25.12 38.63 10.82
C ILE A 178 -24.72 39.96 11.49
N ARG A 179 -23.49 40.44 11.29
CA ARG A 179 -22.98 41.66 11.95
C ARG A 179 -23.36 42.96 11.22
N ARG A 180 -23.81 42.90 9.97
CA ARG A 180 -24.12 44.10 9.16
C ARG A 180 -25.54 44.66 9.38
N LYS A 181 -26.43 43.98 10.11
CA LYS A 181 -27.81 44.41 10.33
C LYS A 181 -28.01 45.28 11.59
N ASN A 182 -27.02 45.44 12.44
CA ASN A 182 -27.22 46.16 13.73
C ASN A 182 -26.46 47.49 13.90
N THR A 183 -25.75 48.02 12.86
CA THR A 183 -25.03 49.27 12.98
C THR A 183 -25.57 50.43 12.12
N SER A 184 -26.81 50.31 11.59
CA SER A 184 -27.43 51.43 10.88
C SER A 184 -28.49 52.12 11.74
N ARG A 185 -28.10 52.65 12.89
CA ARG A 185 -28.85 53.70 13.55
C ARG A 185 -27.92 54.58 14.37
N LYS A 186 -27.90 55.87 13.98
CA LYS A 186 -27.37 57.08 14.68
C LYS A 186 -25.89 57.39 14.45
N THR A 187 -25.63 58.20 13.46
CA THR A 187 -25.01 59.52 13.72
C THR A 187 -25.20 60.42 12.50
N SER A 188 -25.79 61.54 12.73
CA SER A 188 -26.00 62.66 11.80
C SER A 188 -24.65 63.30 11.40
N PRO A 189 -24.52 63.88 10.18
CA PRO A 189 -23.27 64.48 9.74
C PRO A 189 -23.07 65.88 10.36
N ARG A 190 -21.90 66.09 10.97
CA ARG A 190 -21.38 67.44 11.24
C ARG A 190 -20.68 67.97 10.00
N PRO A 191 -20.83 69.26 9.68
CA PRO A 191 -20.26 69.85 8.48
C PRO A 191 -18.76 70.08 8.61
N MET A 192 -18.14 69.85 7.49
CA MET A 192 -16.71 69.89 7.19
C MET A 192 -16.20 71.34 7.21
N GLN A 193 -15.25 71.64 8.06
CA GLN A 193 -14.39 72.82 7.89
C GLN A 193 -13.07 72.40 7.26
N ARG A 194 -12.77 73.03 6.12
CA ARG A 194 -11.47 72.91 5.43
C ARG A 194 -10.44 73.83 6.04
N PRO A 195 -9.19 73.47 6.12
CA PRO A 195 -8.10 74.41 5.99
C PRO A 195 -7.32 74.18 4.71
N ILE A 196 -7.02 75.26 4.10
CA ILE A 196 -6.25 75.50 2.89
C ILE A 196 -4.75 75.54 3.25
N SER A 197 -3.94 75.20 2.21
CA SER A 197 -2.49 75.41 2.09
C SER A 197 -1.62 74.29 2.74
N SER A 198 -0.69 73.77 2.05
CA SER A 198 0.36 74.42 1.26
C SER A 198 1.01 73.42 0.26
N TYR A 199 1.16 73.94 -0.91
CA TYR A 199 2.00 73.41 -2.00
C TYR A 199 3.45 73.26 -1.52
N ARG A 200 4.01 72.03 -1.77
CA ARG A 200 5.45 71.94 -1.95
C ARG A 200 5.78 70.93 -3.03
N ARG A 201 6.07 71.47 -4.19
CA ARG A 201 6.76 70.75 -5.29
C ARG A 201 8.11 70.24 -4.80
N ARG A 202 8.40 69.02 -5.03
CA ARG A 202 9.78 68.57 -5.28
C ARG A 202 9.80 67.59 -6.46
N ARG A 203 10.79 67.82 -7.32
CA ARG A 203 11.07 67.28 -8.63
C ARG A 203 11.50 65.82 -8.61
N PRO A 204 11.48 65.17 -9.83
CA PRO A 204 11.81 63.77 -9.98
C PRO A 204 13.32 63.58 -10.07
N ILE A 205 13.80 62.44 -9.57
CA ILE A 205 15.15 61.93 -9.82
C ILE A 205 15.02 60.69 -10.68
N SER A 206 15.76 60.74 -11.75
CA SER A 206 15.92 59.83 -12.86
C SER A 206 16.53 58.47 -12.49
N SER A 207 16.04 57.44 -13.21
CA SER A 207 16.79 56.42 -13.95
C SER A 207 17.97 55.71 -13.30
N ARG A 208 17.86 54.43 -13.33
CA ARG A 208 18.80 53.39 -13.82
C ARG A 208 18.36 52.08 -13.21
N GLY A 209 18.14 51.07 -13.91
CA GLY A 209 18.79 50.28 -14.87
C GLY A 209 18.36 48.86 -14.61
N SER A 210 17.67 48.28 -15.50
CA SER A 210 18.04 47.08 -16.26
C SER A 210 18.62 45.91 -15.45
N THR A 211 17.94 44.83 -15.41
CA THR A 211 18.36 43.65 -16.14
C THR A 211 17.39 42.50 -15.82
N ARG A 212 16.73 42.01 -16.84
CA ARG A 212 16.01 40.71 -16.83
C ARG A 212 17.06 39.61 -17.00
N PRO A 213 16.98 38.49 -16.29
CA PRO A 213 17.63 37.28 -16.73
C PRO A 213 16.72 36.52 -17.70
N THR A 214 17.26 36.24 -18.84
CA THR A 214 16.69 35.41 -19.91
C THR A 214 16.59 33.95 -19.49
N ASP A 215 15.41 33.40 -19.62
CA ASP A 215 15.13 31.97 -19.54
C ASP A 215 15.87 31.23 -20.66
N ARG A 216 16.75 30.32 -20.27
CA ARG A 216 17.48 29.42 -21.19
C ARG A 216 16.91 28.01 -21.02
N TRP A 217 15.94 27.66 -21.88
CA TRP A 217 15.47 26.28 -22.04
C TRP A 217 16.53 25.46 -22.78
N HIS A 218 17.13 24.49 -22.10
CA HIS A 218 17.92 23.46 -22.73
C HIS A 218 17.02 22.33 -23.23
N VAL A 219 16.85 22.27 -24.56
CA VAL A 219 16.27 21.14 -25.27
C VAL A 219 17.30 20.01 -25.29
N LEU A 220 17.03 18.92 -24.55
CA LEU A 220 17.78 17.68 -24.67
C LEU A 220 17.27 16.88 -25.88
N ARG A 221 18.10 16.81 -26.90
CA ARG A 221 17.91 16.02 -28.11
C ARG A 221 18.32 14.57 -27.81
N ILE A 222 17.36 13.65 -27.83
CA ILE A 222 17.64 12.21 -27.71
C ILE A 222 18.04 11.70 -29.10
N HIS A 223 19.27 11.22 -29.22
CA HIS A 223 19.75 10.46 -30.37
C HIS A 223 19.34 9.00 -30.20
N THR A 224 18.45 8.54 -31.07
CA THR A 224 18.23 7.11 -31.34
C THR A 224 19.39 6.59 -32.16
N LEU A 225 20.12 5.63 -31.63
CA LEU A 225 21.04 4.79 -32.39
C LEU A 225 20.32 3.47 -32.68
N SER A 226 20.07 3.27 -34.00
CA SER A 226 19.76 1.96 -34.58
C SER A 226 21.06 1.17 -34.72
N MET A 227 21.09 -0.04 -34.19
CA MET A 227 21.67 -1.23 -34.80
C MET A 227 21.01 -2.47 -34.17
#